data_03b77bd1fd71beb73f19a06bddefc303
#
_entry.id   03b77bd1fd71beb73f19a06bddefc303
#
_cell.length_a   1.000
_cell.length_b   1.000
_cell.length_c   1.000
_cell.angle_alpha   90.00
_cell.angle_beta   90.00
_cell.angle_gamma   90.00
#
_symmetry.space_group_name_H-M   'P 1'
#
loop_
_entity.id
_entity.type
_entity.pdbx_description
1 polymer ?
#
loop_
_entity_poly.entity_id
_entity_poly.type
_entity_poly.pdbx_seq_one_letter_code
_entity_poly.pdbx_strand_id
1 'polypeptide(L)'
;KMYSTHGINDFVICCGYKGYVIKEYFANYFLHQSDVTFCMKKNSMEVHEKRAEPWTITLVDTGDDSMTGGRLGRVAEYVKNEEAFCFTYGDGVSDVNIKELIAFHQEHGKDATLTATYPPGRFGALDIQDNQILQFTEKPKGDGALINGGFFVLSPKVLERISGDDCTWEQEPLKGLAQDDNLMAFTHEGFWQPMDTLRD
;
A
#
# COMPACT_ATOMS: atom_id res chain seq x y z
N LYS A 1 -6.87 7.26 -3.70
CA LYS A 1 -6.76 8.37 -4.69
C LYS A 1 -5.49 8.25 -5.52
N MET A 2 -4.31 8.04 -4.95
CA MET A 2 -3.05 7.93 -5.67
C MET A 2 -3.13 6.94 -6.85
N TYR A 3 -3.53 5.70 -6.64
CA TYR A 3 -3.72 4.73 -7.73
C TYR A 3 -4.73 5.18 -8.78
N SER A 4 -5.83 5.82 -8.33
CA SER A 4 -6.89 6.30 -9.22
C SER A 4 -6.41 7.41 -10.18
N THR A 5 -5.47 8.27 -9.77
CA THR A 5 -4.86 9.26 -10.68
C THR A 5 -4.05 8.61 -11.80
N HIS A 6 -3.68 7.34 -11.63
CA HIS A 6 -2.99 6.52 -12.62
C HIS A 6 -3.93 5.56 -13.38
N GLY A 7 -5.27 5.66 -13.15
CA GLY A 7 -6.29 4.89 -13.87
C GLY A 7 -6.68 3.58 -13.21
N ILE A 8 -6.16 3.26 -12.02
CA ILE A 8 -6.52 2.06 -11.25
C ILE A 8 -7.65 2.41 -10.31
N ASN A 9 -8.84 1.82 -10.54
CA ASN A 9 -10.07 2.14 -9.83
C ASN A 9 -10.75 0.91 -9.20
N ASP A 10 -10.17 -0.27 -9.33
CA ASP A 10 -10.65 -1.50 -8.71
C ASP A 10 -9.75 -1.87 -7.54
N PHE A 11 -10.34 -1.95 -6.36
CA PHE A 11 -9.60 -2.11 -5.11
C PHE A 11 -10.18 -3.26 -4.28
N VAL A 12 -9.29 -4.10 -3.78
CA VAL A 12 -9.61 -5.11 -2.77
C VAL A 12 -8.91 -4.73 -1.47
N ILE A 13 -9.67 -4.49 -0.42
CA ILE A 13 -9.15 -4.09 0.90
C ILE A 13 -9.27 -5.26 1.86
N CYS A 14 -8.14 -5.72 2.35
CA CYS A 14 -8.05 -6.75 3.38
C CYS A 14 -8.44 -6.15 4.73
N CYS A 15 -9.62 -6.51 5.25
CA CYS A 15 -10.13 -6.06 6.53
C CYS A 15 -9.78 -7.06 7.63
N GLY A 16 -9.23 -6.59 8.73
CA GLY A 16 -8.98 -7.33 9.97
C GLY A 16 -9.58 -6.58 11.16
N TYR A 17 -8.79 -6.42 12.22
CA TYR A 17 -9.20 -5.66 13.40
C TYR A 17 -9.83 -4.31 13.03
N LYS A 18 -11.00 -4.03 13.59
CA LYS A 18 -11.82 -2.85 13.25
C LYS A 18 -12.19 -2.71 11.76
N GLY A 19 -12.19 -3.79 10.99
CA GLY A 19 -12.60 -3.77 9.58
C GLY A 19 -14.01 -3.18 9.37
N TYR A 20 -14.89 -3.28 10.38
CA TYR A 20 -16.21 -2.66 10.35
C TYR A 20 -16.17 -1.13 10.17
N VAL A 21 -15.15 -0.45 10.71
CA VAL A 21 -14.98 1.01 10.57
C VAL A 21 -14.76 1.38 9.11
N ILE A 22 -13.96 0.58 8.40
CA ILE A 22 -13.72 0.76 6.97
C ILE A 22 -15.02 0.48 6.17
N LYS A 23 -15.74 -0.59 6.53
CA LYS A 23 -17.02 -0.94 5.90
C LYS A 23 -18.06 0.17 6.11
N GLU A 24 -18.18 0.70 7.32
CA GLU A 24 -19.08 1.80 7.66
C GLU A 24 -18.73 3.08 6.92
N TYR A 25 -17.45 3.41 6.79
CA TYR A 25 -16.98 4.56 6.00
C TYR A 25 -17.45 4.46 4.54
N PHE A 26 -17.24 3.32 3.89
CA PHE A 26 -17.64 3.14 2.49
C PHE A 26 -19.15 2.99 2.31
N ALA A 27 -19.85 2.38 3.26
CA ALA A 27 -21.32 2.31 3.24
C ALA A 27 -21.96 3.71 3.28
N ASN A 28 -21.31 4.66 3.97
CA ASN A 28 -21.79 6.04 4.10
C ASN A 28 -21.04 7.01 3.16
N TYR A 29 -20.20 6.53 2.27
CA TYR A 29 -19.32 7.36 1.44
C TYR A 29 -20.09 8.43 0.65
N PHE A 30 -21.23 8.05 0.04
CA PHE A 30 -22.05 8.99 -0.70
C PHE A 30 -22.64 10.10 0.16
N LEU A 31 -22.99 9.83 1.42
CA LEU A 31 -23.48 10.84 2.34
C LEU A 31 -22.40 11.89 2.65
N HIS A 32 -21.13 11.48 2.69
CA HIS A 32 -20.01 12.39 2.96
C HIS A 32 -19.55 13.18 1.73
N GLN A 33 -19.83 12.67 0.53
CA GLN A 33 -19.35 13.26 -0.74
C GLN A 33 -20.46 13.94 -1.56
N SER A 34 -21.69 14.02 -1.06
CA SER A 34 -22.84 14.53 -1.79
C SER A 34 -23.70 15.43 -0.93
N ASP A 35 -24.38 16.37 -1.57
CA ASP A 35 -25.48 17.09 -0.92
C ASP A 35 -26.71 16.18 -0.86
N VAL A 36 -27.36 16.10 0.31
CA VAL A 36 -28.49 15.20 0.53
C VAL A 36 -29.68 15.92 1.19
N THR A 37 -30.89 15.56 0.80
CA THR A 37 -32.11 15.99 1.43
C THR A 37 -32.80 14.79 2.10
N PHE A 38 -33.02 14.87 3.40
CA PHE A 38 -33.81 13.89 4.13
C PHE A 38 -35.24 14.40 4.34
N CYS A 39 -36.22 13.69 3.81
CA CYS A 39 -37.62 13.97 4.09
C CYS A 39 -38.11 13.02 5.21
N MET A 40 -38.09 13.50 6.46
CA MET A 40 -38.47 12.71 7.62
C MET A 40 -39.93 12.25 7.54
N LYS A 41 -40.84 13.08 7.00
CA LYS A 41 -42.24 12.72 6.86
C LYS A 41 -42.47 11.54 5.91
N LYS A 42 -41.65 11.42 4.85
CA LYS A 42 -41.78 10.37 3.83
C LYS A 42 -40.80 9.23 4.06
N ASN A 43 -39.91 9.34 5.05
CA ASN A 43 -38.80 8.44 5.30
C ASN A 43 -38.01 8.15 4.01
N SER A 44 -37.65 9.24 3.29
CA SER A 44 -36.90 9.14 2.03
C SER A 44 -35.67 10.04 2.05
N MET A 45 -34.67 9.65 1.29
CA MET A 45 -33.42 10.38 1.09
C MET A 45 -33.25 10.65 -0.42
N GLU A 46 -32.87 11.86 -0.76
CA GLU A 46 -32.52 12.25 -2.12
C GLU A 46 -31.08 12.75 -2.11
N VAL A 47 -30.25 12.19 -2.99
CA VAL A 47 -28.85 12.56 -3.16
C VAL A 47 -28.75 13.50 -4.36
N HIS A 48 -28.29 14.72 -4.10
CA HIS A 48 -27.98 15.71 -5.12
C HIS A 48 -26.49 15.60 -5.47
N GLU A 49 -26.03 16.10 -6.57
CA GLU A 49 -24.62 16.10 -7.00
C GLU A 49 -23.74 14.93 -6.52
N LYS A 50 -23.56 13.93 -7.38
CA LYS A 50 -22.68 12.79 -7.10
C LYS A 50 -21.24 13.20 -7.38
N ARG A 51 -20.47 13.49 -6.35
CA ARG A 51 -19.03 13.77 -6.42
C ARG A 51 -18.17 12.56 -6.03
N ALA A 52 -18.73 11.35 -6.12
CA ALA A 52 -18.03 10.13 -5.78
C ALA A 52 -16.92 9.83 -6.80
N GLU A 53 -15.83 9.28 -6.29
CA GLU A 53 -14.74 8.77 -7.09
C GLU A 53 -15.21 7.54 -7.93
N PRO A 54 -14.55 7.23 -9.05
CA PRO A 54 -14.95 6.13 -9.93
C PRO A 54 -14.47 4.76 -9.42
N TRP A 55 -14.48 4.54 -8.11
CA TRP A 55 -13.90 3.35 -7.51
C TRP A 55 -14.91 2.20 -7.41
N THR A 56 -14.43 1.00 -7.69
CA THR A 56 -15.01 -0.26 -7.24
C THR A 56 -14.21 -0.75 -6.04
N ILE A 57 -14.87 -0.93 -4.91
CA ILE A 57 -14.19 -1.32 -3.66
C ILE A 57 -14.80 -2.59 -3.11
N THR A 58 -13.98 -3.62 -3.00
CA THR A 58 -14.33 -4.88 -2.37
C THR A 58 -13.66 -4.95 -1.00
N LEU A 59 -14.46 -5.11 0.06
CA LEU A 59 -14.00 -5.18 1.45
C LEU A 59 -14.09 -6.63 1.93
N VAL A 60 -12.93 -7.29 2.02
CA VAL A 60 -12.85 -8.71 2.37
C VAL A 60 -12.45 -8.84 3.83
N ASP A 61 -13.23 -9.61 4.59
CA ASP A 61 -12.82 -10.00 5.94
C ASP A 61 -11.70 -11.05 5.84
N THR A 62 -10.51 -10.66 6.22
CA THR A 62 -9.32 -11.51 6.18
C THR A 62 -8.90 -12.02 7.56
N GLY A 63 -9.78 -11.86 8.57
CA GLY A 63 -9.54 -12.29 9.94
C GLY A 63 -8.67 -11.32 10.74
N ASP A 64 -8.84 -11.34 12.08
CA ASP A 64 -8.13 -10.43 12.98
C ASP A 64 -6.64 -10.81 13.12
N ASP A 65 -6.35 -12.11 13.18
CA ASP A 65 -5.02 -12.64 13.50
C ASP A 65 -4.16 -12.98 12.26
N SER A 66 -4.71 -12.84 11.03
CA SER A 66 -3.96 -13.15 9.81
C SER A 66 -2.82 -12.17 9.60
N MET A 67 -1.64 -12.69 9.25
CA MET A 67 -0.45 -11.90 8.90
C MET A 67 -0.55 -11.36 7.46
N THR A 68 0.39 -10.51 7.06
CA THR A 68 0.38 -9.79 5.76
C THR A 68 0.26 -10.72 4.56
N GLY A 69 1.03 -11.81 4.52
CA GLY A 69 0.93 -12.85 3.49
C GLY A 69 -0.37 -13.63 3.57
N GLY A 70 -0.83 -13.99 4.78
CA GLY A 70 -2.10 -14.67 4.97
C GLY A 70 -3.28 -13.86 4.44
N ARG A 71 -3.31 -12.54 4.67
CA ARG A 71 -4.34 -11.65 4.10
C ARG A 71 -4.31 -11.65 2.58
N LEU A 72 -3.12 -11.59 1.98
CA LEU A 72 -2.96 -11.66 0.54
C LEU A 72 -3.47 -13.01 -0.01
N GLY A 73 -3.18 -14.11 0.67
CA GLY A 73 -3.70 -15.45 0.32
C GLY A 73 -5.24 -15.52 0.35
N ARG A 74 -5.87 -14.90 1.34
CA ARG A 74 -7.35 -14.88 1.48
C ARG A 74 -8.05 -14.06 0.39
N VAL A 75 -7.36 -13.15 -0.27
CA VAL A 75 -7.89 -12.37 -1.40
C VAL A 75 -7.40 -12.88 -2.75
N ALA A 76 -6.72 -14.04 -2.81
CA ALA A 76 -6.17 -14.62 -4.03
C ALA A 76 -7.20 -14.75 -5.17
N GLU A 77 -8.44 -15.12 -4.86
CA GLU A 77 -9.51 -15.26 -5.86
C GLU A 77 -9.80 -13.99 -6.66
N TYR A 78 -9.51 -12.82 -6.09
CA TYR A 78 -9.74 -11.54 -6.74
C TYR A 78 -8.60 -11.12 -7.68
N VAL A 79 -7.41 -11.71 -7.51
CA VAL A 79 -6.20 -11.26 -8.25
C VAL A 79 -5.53 -12.37 -9.07
N LYS A 80 -5.90 -13.64 -8.87
CA LYS A 80 -5.25 -14.80 -9.52
C LYS A 80 -5.35 -14.83 -11.04
N ASN A 81 -6.33 -14.16 -11.64
CA ASN A 81 -6.55 -14.14 -13.08
C ASN A 81 -5.99 -12.89 -13.77
N GLU A 82 -5.37 -11.99 -13.01
CA GLU A 82 -4.73 -10.79 -13.55
C GLU A 82 -3.35 -11.14 -14.13
N GLU A 83 -2.85 -10.34 -15.06
CA GLU A 83 -1.46 -10.45 -15.52
C GLU A 83 -0.49 -10.03 -14.41
N ALA A 84 -0.83 -8.95 -13.72
CA ALA A 84 -0.16 -8.45 -12.54
C ALA A 84 -1.14 -7.61 -11.71
N PHE A 85 -0.88 -7.46 -10.42
CA PHE A 85 -1.67 -6.62 -9.55
C PHE A 85 -0.77 -5.75 -8.65
N CYS A 86 -1.28 -4.58 -8.28
CA CYS A 86 -0.62 -3.73 -7.30
C CYS A 86 -0.98 -4.19 -5.89
N PHE A 87 0.01 -4.23 -5.02
CA PHE A 87 -0.16 -4.52 -3.60
C PHE A 87 0.50 -3.43 -2.76
N THR A 88 -0.18 -2.94 -1.72
CA THR A 88 0.34 -1.88 -0.87
C THR A 88 -0.13 -2.02 0.57
N TYR A 89 0.64 -1.49 1.50
CA TYR A 89 0.23 -1.33 2.90
C TYR A 89 -0.71 -0.13 3.04
N GLY A 90 -1.63 -0.20 4.01
CA GLY A 90 -2.67 0.81 4.19
C GLY A 90 -2.17 2.12 4.82
N ASP A 91 -0.99 2.13 5.38
CA ASP A 91 -0.38 3.21 6.14
C ASP A 91 0.75 3.95 5.39
N GLY A 92 1.16 3.47 4.22
CA GLY A 92 2.18 4.13 3.39
C GLY A 92 1.60 5.24 2.52
N VAL A 93 2.15 6.44 2.60
CA VAL A 93 1.82 7.57 1.72
C VAL A 93 3.04 7.96 0.91
N SER A 94 2.88 8.14 -0.42
CA SER A 94 3.98 8.43 -1.33
C SER A 94 3.49 9.15 -2.58
N ASP A 95 4.40 9.78 -3.30
CA ASP A 95 4.18 10.32 -4.65
C ASP A 95 4.79 9.43 -5.74
N VAL A 96 5.00 8.13 -5.44
CA VAL A 96 5.52 7.16 -6.41
C VAL A 96 4.68 7.11 -7.68
N ASN A 97 5.34 7.13 -8.83
CA ASN A 97 4.67 7.02 -10.12
C ASN A 97 4.25 5.58 -10.38
N ILE A 98 2.99 5.27 -10.12
CA ILE A 98 2.44 3.91 -10.27
C ILE A 98 2.52 3.41 -11.72
N LYS A 99 2.36 4.27 -12.73
CA LYS A 99 2.48 3.86 -14.13
C LYS A 99 3.91 3.43 -14.47
N GLU A 100 4.90 4.17 -14.00
CA GLU A 100 6.31 3.81 -14.20
C GLU A 100 6.66 2.53 -13.44
N LEU A 101 6.16 2.37 -12.21
CA LEU A 101 6.35 1.16 -11.42
C LEU A 101 5.79 -0.08 -12.14
N ILE A 102 4.58 0.01 -12.72
CA ILE A 102 3.97 -1.07 -13.49
C ILE A 102 4.75 -1.34 -14.78
N ALA A 103 5.14 -0.30 -15.52
CA ALA A 103 5.93 -0.45 -16.74
C ALA A 103 7.27 -1.14 -16.47
N PHE A 104 7.96 -0.74 -15.40
CA PHE A 104 9.19 -1.39 -14.93
C PHE A 104 8.99 -2.87 -14.63
N HIS A 105 7.89 -3.21 -13.93
CA HIS A 105 7.55 -4.61 -13.64
C HIS A 105 7.34 -5.42 -14.93
N GLN A 106 6.60 -4.88 -15.88
CA GLN A 106 6.33 -5.55 -17.16
C GLN A 106 7.60 -5.73 -18.01
N GLU A 107 8.53 -4.76 -17.97
CA GLU A 107 9.77 -4.80 -18.75
C GLU A 107 10.71 -5.92 -18.27
N HIS A 108 10.91 -6.09 -16.97
CA HIS A 108 11.83 -7.11 -16.46
C HIS A 108 11.22 -8.53 -16.41
N GLY A 109 9.90 -8.66 -16.40
CA GLY A 109 9.18 -9.94 -16.45
C GLY A 109 9.42 -10.89 -15.28
N LYS A 110 9.93 -10.41 -14.13
CA LYS A 110 10.06 -11.16 -12.88
C LYS A 110 8.74 -11.17 -12.12
N ASP A 111 8.62 -12.03 -11.10
CA ASP A 111 7.35 -12.23 -10.40
C ASP A 111 6.98 -11.09 -9.44
N ALA A 112 7.95 -10.31 -8.98
CA ALA A 112 7.70 -9.21 -8.06
C ALA A 112 8.60 -8.00 -8.30
N THR A 113 8.00 -6.82 -8.11
CA THR A 113 8.67 -5.54 -8.00
C THR A 113 8.29 -4.90 -6.68
N LEU A 114 9.27 -4.42 -5.94
CA LEU A 114 9.05 -3.63 -4.73
C LEU A 114 9.59 -2.21 -4.94
N THR A 115 8.89 -1.21 -4.42
CA THR A 115 9.42 0.14 -4.36
C THR A 115 10.43 0.25 -3.23
N ALA A 116 11.67 0.59 -3.60
CA ALA A 116 12.76 0.86 -2.67
C ALA A 116 12.90 2.35 -2.46
N THR A 117 12.89 2.82 -1.23
CA THR A 117 12.96 4.25 -0.89
C THR A 117 13.89 4.51 0.28
N TYR A 118 14.27 5.76 0.48
CA TYR A 118 15.01 6.17 1.67
C TYR A 118 14.03 6.47 2.81
N PRO A 119 14.31 5.95 4.04
CA PRO A 119 13.50 6.30 5.19
C PRO A 119 13.58 7.81 5.47
N PRO A 120 12.48 8.45 5.94
CA PRO A 120 12.53 9.84 6.35
C PRO A 120 13.51 10.03 7.51
N GLY A 121 14.37 11.03 7.43
CA GLY A 121 15.31 11.35 8.51
C GLY A 121 14.55 11.79 9.76
N ARG A 122 14.78 11.09 10.87
CA ARG A 122 14.15 11.41 12.17
C ARG A 122 15.06 12.22 13.07
N PHE A 123 16.38 12.17 12.86
CA PHE A 123 17.41 12.77 13.71
C PHE A 123 18.45 13.51 12.87
N GLY A 124 19.19 14.42 13.50
CA GLY A 124 20.38 15.00 12.91
C GLY A 124 21.52 13.97 12.86
N ALA A 125 22.20 13.89 11.72
CA ALA A 125 23.41 13.09 11.58
C ALA A 125 24.65 13.93 11.90
N LEU A 126 25.63 13.28 12.53
CA LEU A 126 26.90 13.90 12.91
C LEU A 126 28.03 13.17 12.18
N ASP A 127 28.90 13.92 11.54
CA ASP A 127 30.22 13.44 11.13
C ASP A 127 31.23 13.83 12.21
N ILE A 128 31.86 12.82 12.83
CA ILE A 128 32.71 13.00 14.00
C ILE A 128 34.10 12.42 13.74
N GLN A 129 35.12 13.23 13.95
CA GLN A 129 36.51 12.80 13.98
C GLN A 129 37.17 13.28 15.27
N ASP A 130 37.84 12.38 15.99
CA ASP A 130 38.57 12.67 17.26
C ASP A 130 37.72 13.48 18.27
N ASN A 131 36.43 13.13 18.44
CA ASN A 131 35.44 13.84 19.25
C ASN A 131 35.06 15.25 18.76
N GLN A 132 35.57 15.68 17.61
CA GLN A 132 35.16 16.93 16.97
C GLN A 132 34.05 16.65 15.96
N ILE A 133 32.95 17.41 16.05
CA ILE A 133 31.89 17.37 15.04
C ILE A 133 32.37 18.16 13.82
N LEU A 134 32.61 17.45 12.71
CA LEU A 134 33.03 18.04 11.44
C LEU A 134 31.84 18.56 10.63
N GLN A 135 30.72 17.84 10.70
CA GLN A 135 29.50 18.21 9.99
C GLN A 135 28.28 17.82 10.81
N PHE A 136 27.27 18.67 10.80
CA PHE A 136 25.92 18.39 11.28
C PHE A 136 24.95 18.51 10.11
N THR A 137 24.14 17.48 9.88
CA THR A 137 23.11 17.47 8.84
C THR A 137 21.77 17.18 9.49
N GLU A 138 20.88 18.17 9.50
CA GLU A 138 19.54 18.00 10.07
C GLU A 138 18.71 17.07 9.19
N LYS A 139 18.20 15.98 9.76
CA LYS A 139 17.29 15.01 9.15
C LYS A 139 17.70 14.59 7.74
N PRO A 140 18.92 14.07 7.53
CA PRO A 140 19.30 13.58 6.21
C PRO A 140 18.34 12.48 5.78
N LYS A 141 18.12 12.34 4.47
CA LYS A 141 17.37 11.22 3.94
C LYS A 141 18.15 9.93 4.19
N GLY A 142 17.70 9.16 5.19
CA GLY A 142 18.28 7.88 5.57
C GLY A 142 19.75 7.91 5.98
N ASP A 143 20.23 6.78 6.40
CA ASP A 143 21.66 6.48 6.67
C ASP A 143 22.36 5.85 5.47
N GLY A 144 21.79 6.02 4.26
CA GLY A 144 22.30 5.49 3.00
C GLY A 144 21.71 4.15 2.55
N ALA A 145 20.90 3.49 3.37
CA ALA A 145 20.25 2.24 3.01
C ALA A 145 18.83 2.47 2.49
N LEU A 146 18.50 1.83 1.36
CA LEU A 146 17.14 1.75 0.86
C LEU A 146 16.33 0.76 1.69
N ILE A 147 15.06 1.08 1.91
CA ILE A 147 14.11 0.24 2.63
C ILE A 147 12.93 -0.14 1.74
N ASN A 148 12.16 -1.14 2.17
CA ASN A 148 10.89 -1.51 1.56
C ASN A 148 9.88 -0.37 1.74
N GLY A 149 9.48 0.27 0.63
CA GLY A 149 8.51 1.36 0.60
C GLY A 149 7.04 0.93 0.60
N GLY A 150 6.77 -0.38 0.59
CA GLY A 150 5.42 -0.92 0.73
C GLY A 150 4.50 -0.79 -0.49
N PHE A 151 5.04 -0.40 -1.65
CA PHE A 151 4.32 -0.39 -2.93
C PHE A 151 4.92 -1.46 -3.83
N PHE A 152 4.10 -2.42 -4.23
CA PHE A 152 4.51 -3.57 -5.02
C PHE A 152 3.71 -3.68 -6.31
N VAL A 153 4.31 -4.28 -7.33
CA VAL A 153 3.61 -4.91 -8.45
C VAL A 153 3.99 -6.38 -8.47
N LEU A 154 2.99 -7.24 -8.47
CA LEU A 154 3.14 -8.66 -8.27
C LEU A 154 2.46 -9.47 -9.38
N SER A 155 3.13 -10.51 -9.87
CA SER A 155 2.50 -11.58 -10.64
C SER A 155 1.66 -12.47 -9.71
N PRO A 156 0.51 -12.98 -10.14
CA PRO A 156 -0.27 -13.96 -9.35
C PRO A 156 0.51 -15.19 -8.89
N LYS A 157 1.60 -15.57 -9.55
CA LYS A 157 2.46 -16.68 -9.15
C LYS A 157 3.02 -16.54 -7.73
N VAL A 158 3.16 -15.32 -7.22
CA VAL A 158 3.63 -15.10 -5.85
C VAL A 158 2.69 -15.70 -4.80
N LEU A 159 1.41 -15.89 -5.14
CA LEU A 159 0.41 -16.48 -4.24
C LEU A 159 0.76 -17.93 -3.86
N GLU A 160 1.50 -18.64 -4.70
CA GLU A 160 1.95 -20.02 -4.44
C GLU A 160 2.97 -20.09 -3.28
N ARG A 161 3.56 -18.95 -2.91
CA ARG A 161 4.53 -18.84 -1.79
C ARG A 161 3.88 -18.61 -0.45
N ILE A 162 2.55 -18.46 -0.42
CA ILE A 162 1.80 -18.17 0.81
C ILE A 162 1.37 -19.50 1.45
N SER A 163 1.94 -19.80 2.62
CA SER A 163 1.74 -21.07 3.32
C SER A 163 0.44 -21.14 4.16
N GLY A 164 -0.20 -20.00 4.41
CA GLY A 164 -1.41 -19.91 5.25
C GLY A 164 -1.53 -18.57 5.99
N ASP A 165 -2.41 -18.52 6.98
CA ASP A 165 -2.77 -17.28 7.69
C ASP A 165 -1.59 -16.68 8.47
N ASP A 166 -0.71 -17.50 9.03
CA ASP A 166 0.47 -17.07 9.80
C ASP A 166 1.63 -16.58 8.91
N CYS A 167 1.46 -16.64 7.58
CA CYS A 167 2.47 -16.24 6.64
C CYS A 167 2.66 -14.71 6.66
N THR A 168 3.86 -14.28 6.99
CA THR A 168 4.28 -12.88 6.89
C THR A 168 4.92 -12.65 5.53
N TRP A 169 4.34 -11.78 4.69
CA TRP A 169 4.78 -11.49 3.32
C TRP A 169 6.27 -11.12 3.25
N GLU A 170 6.74 -10.33 4.20
CA GLU A 170 8.10 -9.80 4.29
C GLU A 170 9.15 -10.84 4.69
N GLN A 171 8.71 -12.03 5.10
CA GLN A 171 9.59 -13.13 5.52
C GLN A 171 9.81 -14.12 4.37
N GLU A 172 9.29 -15.35 4.49
CA GLU A 172 9.57 -16.42 3.53
C GLU A 172 9.18 -16.07 2.08
N PRO A 173 8.00 -15.48 1.78
CA PRO A 173 7.65 -15.17 0.40
C PRO A 173 8.62 -14.19 -0.25
N LEU A 174 8.88 -13.05 0.40
CA LEU A 174 9.71 -12.00 -0.19
C LEU A 174 11.21 -12.39 -0.22
N LYS A 175 11.70 -13.07 0.83
CA LYS A 175 13.06 -13.62 0.87
C LYS A 175 13.25 -14.69 -0.20
N GLY A 176 12.29 -15.60 -0.36
CA GLY A 176 12.33 -16.63 -1.41
C GLY A 176 12.35 -16.02 -2.81
N LEU A 177 11.54 -14.99 -3.08
CA LEU A 177 11.58 -14.26 -4.35
C LEU A 177 12.96 -13.65 -4.63
N ALA A 178 13.60 -13.09 -3.60
CA ALA A 178 14.95 -12.53 -3.73
C ALA A 178 16.01 -13.61 -3.99
N GLN A 179 15.92 -14.74 -3.31
CA GLN A 179 16.83 -15.88 -3.48
C GLN A 179 16.72 -16.54 -4.86
N ASP A 180 15.52 -16.56 -5.42
CA ASP A 180 15.21 -17.13 -6.73
C ASP A 180 15.41 -16.14 -7.89
N ASP A 181 16.00 -14.98 -7.62
CA ASP A 181 16.20 -13.89 -8.59
C ASP A 181 14.88 -13.40 -9.25
N ASN A 182 13.79 -13.43 -8.49
CA ASN A 182 12.45 -13.06 -8.93
C ASN A 182 11.89 -11.80 -8.26
N LEU A 183 12.73 -11.03 -7.59
CA LEU A 183 12.39 -9.75 -6.95
C LEU A 183 13.26 -8.62 -7.52
N MET A 184 12.61 -7.57 -8.02
CA MET A 184 13.27 -6.37 -8.52
C MET A 184 12.93 -5.16 -7.65
N ALA A 185 13.87 -4.22 -7.56
CA ALA A 185 13.68 -2.96 -6.84
C ALA A 185 13.46 -1.80 -7.80
N PHE A 186 12.34 -1.09 -7.66
CA PHE A 186 12.08 0.19 -8.29
C PHE A 186 12.46 1.31 -7.32
N THR A 187 13.54 2.03 -7.60
CA THR A 187 14.03 3.09 -6.71
C THR A 187 13.15 4.34 -6.80
N HIS A 188 12.68 4.81 -5.66
CA HIS A 188 11.89 6.01 -5.51
C HIS A 188 12.61 7.02 -4.61
N GLU A 189 12.93 8.18 -5.14
CA GLU A 189 13.65 9.27 -4.44
C GLU A 189 12.73 10.42 -3.98
N GLY A 190 11.43 10.33 -4.33
CA GLY A 190 10.42 11.34 -4.02
C GLY A 190 9.96 11.32 -2.57
N PHE A 191 8.73 11.76 -2.35
CA PHE A 191 8.10 11.75 -1.04
C PHE A 191 7.65 10.34 -0.66
N TRP A 192 7.98 9.92 0.54
CA TRP A 192 7.47 8.68 1.16
C TRP A 192 7.39 8.85 2.68
N GLN A 193 6.28 8.46 3.28
CA GLN A 193 6.02 8.56 4.72
C GLN A 193 5.13 7.41 5.18
N PRO A 194 5.56 6.59 6.18
CA PRO A 194 4.66 5.69 6.87
C PRO A 194 3.85 6.48 7.92
N MET A 195 2.57 6.12 8.08
CA MET A 195 1.67 6.76 9.05
C MET A 195 1.55 5.90 10.31
N ASP A 196 2.68 5.58 10.95
CA ASP A 196 2.77 4.65 12.08
C ASP A 196 2.35 5.28 13.41
N THR A 197 2.48 6.59 13.52
CA THR A 197 2.23 7.31 14.78
C THR A 197 1.38 8.55 14.56
N LEU A 198 0.81 9.09 15.65
CA LEU A 198 0.04 10.35 15.60
C LEU A 198 0.87 11.56 15.17
N ARG A 199 2.20 11.44 15.15
CA ARG A 199 3.10 12.52 14.70
C ARG A 199 3.26 12.51 13.17
N ASP A 200 3.17 11.35 12.55
CA ASP A 200 3.30 11.16 11.12
C ASP A 200 2.03 11.62 10.40
#